data_a5b650f2c3eeb5024bfdf2a28b59b489
#
_entry.id   a5b650f2c3eeb5024bfdf2a28b59b489
#
_cell.length_a   1.000
_cell.length_b   1.000
_cell.length_c   1.000
_cell.angle_alpha   90.00
_cell.angle_beta   90.00
_cell.angle_gamma   90.00
#
_symmetry.space_group_name_H-M   'P 1'
#
loop_
_entity.id
_entity.type
_entity.pdbx_description
1 polymer ?
#
loop_
_entity_poly.entity_id
_entity_poly.type
_entity_poly.pdbx_seq_one_letter_code
_entity_poly.pdbx_strand_id
1 'polypeptide(L)'
;FIPKAIELGAKSVLCEDMPEDKTEGVTYIQVESTEDAVGKVATLFYGDPSRKLKLVGVTGTNGKTTIATLLYNMFRKFGHKCGLLSTVCNYIEDEAIPADHTTPDPIELNMLLGKMVEAGCEYAFMECSSHAIAQKRIGGLQFAGGLFTNLTRDHLDYHKTFENYRNAKKAFFDGLPKTAFAITNADDKNGMIMVQNTKATVKTYSTRSM
;
A
#
# COMPACT_ATOMS: atom_id res chain seq x y z
N PHE A 1 -18.53 3.60 18.25
CA PHE A 1 -17.10 3.27 18.36
C PHE A 1 -16.36 4.22 19.31
N ILE A 2 -16.60 5.55 19.29
CA ILE A 2 -15.89 6.56 20.08
C ILE A 2 -15.93 6.26 21.60
N PRO A 3 -17.09 6.01 22.26
CA PRO A 3 -17.12 5.72 23.67
C PRO A 3 -16.25 4.52 24.06
N LYS A 4 -16.29 3.44 23.25
CA LYS A 4 -15.48 2.25 23.49
C LYS A 4 -13.97 2.51 23.40
N ALA A 5 -13.54 3.35 22.44
CA ALA A 5 -12.14 3.73 22.32
C ALA A 5 -11.68 4.53 23.55
N ILE A 6 -12.53 5.42 24.06
CA ILE A 6 -12.25 6.21 25.27
C ILE A 6 -12.18 5.32 26.52
N GLU A 7 -13.09 4.36 26.70
CA GLU A 7 -13.04 3.35 27.75
C GLU A 7 -11.73 2.55 27.73
N LEU A 8 -11.20 2.27 26.53
CA LEU A 8 -9.91 1.60 26.33
C LEU A 8 -8.70 2.53 26.47
N GLY A 9 -8.91 3.80 26.83
CA GLY A 9 -7.85 4.74 27.17
C GLY A 9 -7.46 5.71 26.06
N ALA A 10 -8.24 5.82 24.98
CA ALA A 10 -7.97 6.81 23.95
C ALA A 10 -8.01 8.24 24.51
N LYS A 11 -6.96 9.02 24.26
CA LYS A 11 -6.84 10.43 24.65
C LYS A 11 -7.06 11.39 23.48
N SER A 12 -7.10 10.86 22.26
CA SER A 12 -7.41 11.62 21.06
C SER A 12 -8.30 10.79 20.14
N VAL A 13 -9.25 11.44 19.49
CA VAL A 13 -10.23 10.82 18.61
C VAL A 13 -10.26 11.59 17.29
N LEU A 14 -10.06 10.87 16.18
CA LEU A 14 -10.33 11.38 14.83
C LEU A 14 -11.77 11.00 14.45
N CYS A 15 -12.57 11.96 14.02
CA CYS A 15 -13.96 11.72 13.64
C CYS A 15 -14.36 12.61 12.45
N GLU A 16 -15.30 12.15 11.66
CA GLU A 16 -15.91 12.94 10.57
C GLU A 16 -17.01 13.82 11.14
N ASP A 17 -17.85 13.24 11.97
CA ASP A 17 -18.89 13.97 12.68
C ASP A 17 -18.47 14.17 14.15
N MET A 18 -18.53 15.43 14.60
CA MET A 18 -18.21 15.79 15.97
C MET A 18 -19.33 15.33 16.91
N PRO A 19 -19.06 14.53 17.94
CA PRO A 19 -20.10 14.12 18.89
C PRO A 19 -20.63 15.32 19.67
N GLU A 20 -21.93 15.30 19.98
CA GLU A 20 -22.59 16.31 20.80
C GLU A 20 -22.00 16.33 22.21
N ASP A 21 -21.86 15.14 22.82
CA ASP A 21 -21.25 14.96 24.13
C ASP A 21 -19.76 14.64 24.01
N LYS A 22 -18.92 15.47 24.63
CA LYS A 22 -17.47 15.30 24.67
C LYS A 22 -17.01 14.89 26.06
N THR A 23 -16.18 13.87 26.10
CA THR A 23 -15.54 13.42 27.34
C THR A 23 -14.42 14.38 27.72
N GLU A 24 -14.41 14.85 28.97
CA GLU A 24 -13.36 15.70 29.51
C GLU A 24 -11.99 14.98 29.44
N GLY A 25 -10.94 15.72 29.07
CA GLY A 25 -9.58 15.20 28.92
C GLY A 25 -9.33 14.39 27.62
N VAL A 26 -10.31 14.36 26.70
CA VAL A 26 -10.15 13.75 25.38
C VAL A 26 -10.13 14.84 24.30
N THR A 27 -9.11 14.79 23.42
CA THR A 27 -9.00 15.69 22.27
C THR A 27 -9.78 15.12 21.09
N TYR A 28 -10.70 15.89 20.52
CA TYR A 28 -11.45 15.53 19.31
C TYR A 28 -10.93 16.33 18.12
N ILE A 29 -10.62 15.63 17.05
CA ILE A 29 -10.09 16.21 15.80
C ILE A 29 -11.05 15.85 14.68
N GLN A 30 -11.75 16.87 14.14
CA GLN A 30 -12.63 16.67 13.01
C GLN A 30 -11.83 16.64 11.71
N VAL A 31 -12.11 15.66 10.86
CA VAL A 31 -11.49 15.45 9.56
C VAL A 31 -12.56 15.20 8.51
N GLU A 32 -12.27 15.51 7.24
CA GLU A 32 -13.19 15.25 6.13
C GLU A 32 -13.38 13.75 5.86
N SER A 33 -12.31 12.97 6.05
CA SER A 33 -12.31 11.51 5.87
C SER A 33 -11.36 10.86 6.86
N THR A 34 -11.88 10.00 7.69
CA THR A 34 -11.07 9.20 8.63
C THR A 34 -10.22 8.17 7.91
N GLU A 35 -10.70 7.62 6.77
CA GLU A 35 -9.93 6.70 5.92
C GLU A 35 -8.69 7.39 5.34
N ASP A 36 -8.80 8.63 4.87
CA ASP A 36 -7.67 9.40 4.34
C ASP A 36 -6.73 9.89 5.46
N ALA A 37 -7.26 10.15 6.66
CA ALA A 37 -6.50 10.68 7.77
C ALA A 37 -5.66 9.60 8.47
N VAL A 38 -6.20 8.39 8.67
CA VAL A 38 -5.53 7.33 9.44
C VAL A 38 -4.18 6.94 8.83
N GLY A 39 -4.09 6.83 7.51
CA GLY A 39 -2.83 6.51 6.83
C GLY A 39 -1.76 7.58 7.06
N LYS A 40 -2.13 8.85 6.98
CA LYS A 40 -1.21 9.98 7.22
C LYS A 40 -0.76 10.03 8.68
N VAL A 41 -1.68 9.82 9.62
CA VAL A 41 -1.37 9.81 11.06
C VAL A 41 -0.45 8.63 11.40
N ALA A 42 -0.76 7.44 10.90
CA ALA A 42 0.10 6.27 11.10
C ALA A 42 1.51 6.49 10.52
N THR A 43 1.61 7.05 9.31
CA THR A 43 2.89 7.37 8.68
C THR A 43 3.72 8.31 9.57
N LEU A 44 3.12 9.38 10.10
CA LEU A 44 3.81 10.32 10.98
C LEU A 44 4.18 9.68 12.32
N PHE A 45 3.28 8.89 12.91
CA PHE A 45 3.50 8.23 14.20
C PHE A 45 4.70 7.27 14.16
N TYR A 46 4.84 6.50 13.06
CA TYR A 46 5.97 5.58 12.85
C TYR A 46 7.20 6.26 12.20
N GLY A 47 7.24 7.59 12.14
CA GLY A 47 8.42 8.34 11.68
C GLY A 47 8.68 8.24 10.18
N ASP A 48 7.60 8.16 9.38
CA ASP A 48 7.60 8.13 7.91
C ASP A 48 8.52 7.04 7.33
N PRO A 49 8.26 5.76 7.65
CA PRO A 49 9.18 4.67 7.30
C PRO A 49 9.30 4.46 5.79
N SER A 50 8.23 4.73 5.03
CA SER A 50 8.23 4.56 3.57
C SER A 50 9.21 5.47 2.83
N ARG A 51 9.61 6.61 3.42
CA ARG A 51 10.66 7.49 2.86
C ARG A 51 12.06 7.00 3.14
N LYS A 52 12.22 6.14 4.12
CA LYS A 52 13.53 5.58 4.53
C LYS A 52 13.84 4.28 3.80
N LEU A 53 12.88 3.74 3.05
CA LEU A 53 12.94 2.52 2.26
C LEU A 53 12.74 2.82 0.78
N LYS A 54 13.25 1.98 -0.09
CA LYS A 54 12.82 1.93 -1.49
C LYS A 54 11.61 1.01 -1.59
N LEU A 55 10.43 1.55 -1.26
CA LEU A 55 9.18 0.81 -1.26
C LEU A 55 8.66 0.63 -2.69
N VAL A 56 8.44 -0.62 -3.10
CA VAL A 56 7.93 -0.99 -4.43
C VAL A 56 6.61 -1.73 -4.28
N GLY A 57 5.56 -1.20 -4.87
CA GLY A 57 4.24 -1.82 -4.88
C GLY A 57 3.98 -2.65 -6.13
N VAL A 58 3.39 -3.82 -5.96
CA VAL A 58 2.98 -4.71 -7.06
C VAL A 58 1.46 -4.83 -7.07
N THR A 59 0.83 -4.45 -8.18
CA THR A 59 -0.62 -4.60 -8.35
C THR A 59 -0.97 -5.32 -9.64
N GLY A 60 -2.19 -5.82 -9.70
CA GLY A 60 -2.75 -6.59 -10.81
C GLY A 60 -3.78 -7.60 -10.31
N THR A 61 -4.41 -8.36 -11.21
CA THR A 61 -5.30 -9.44 -10.79
C THR A 61 -4.47 -10.62 -10.28
N ASN A 62 -3.58 -11.14 -11.09
CA ASN A 62 -2.75 -12.31 -10.78
C ASN A 62 -1.25 -11.96 -10.77
N GLY A 63 -0.47 -12.76 -10.04
CA GLY A 63 0.99 -12.69 -10.03
C GLY A 63 1.59 -11.67 -9.05
N LYS A 64 0.80 -10.95 -8.26
CA LYS A 64 1.29 -10.00 -7.25
C LYS A 64 2.26 -10.66 -6.27
N THR A 65 1.83 -11.73 -5.61
CA THR A 65 2.62 -12.49 -4.64
C THR A 65 3.89 -13.04 -5.27
N THR A 66 3.76 -13.64 -6.46
CA THR A 66 4.90 -14.20 -7.18
C THR A 66 5.96 -13.14 -7.48
N ILE A 67 5.55 -12.00 -8.06
CA ILE A 67 6.48 -10.93 -8.43
C ILE A 67 7.10 -10.26 -7.18
N ALA A 68 6.29 -9.95 -6.17
CA ALA A 68 6.82 -9.35 -4.94
C ALA A 68 7.85 -10.27 -4.25
N THR A 69 7.55 -11.57 -4.16
CA THR A 69 8.46 -12.57 -3.58
C THR A 69 9.71 -12.77 -4.43
N LEU A 70 9.59 -12.81 -5.76
CA LEU A 70 10.75 -12.92 -6.65
C LEU A 70 11.68 -11.71 -6.52
N LEU A 71 11.13 -10.49 -6.48
CA LEU A 71 11.91 -9.28 -6.27
C LEU A 71 12.62 -9.30 -4.91
N TYR A 72 11.90 -9.62 -3.84
CA TYR A 72 12.48 -9.78 -2.50
C TYR A 72 13.65 -10.77 -2.50
N ASN A 73 13.45 -11.97 -3.05
CA ASN A 73 14.50 -13.00 -3.10
C ASN A 73 15.69 -12.59 -3.97
N MET A 74 15.42 -11.93 -5.11
CA MET A 74 16.45 -11.47 -6.04
C MET A 74 17.33 -10.39 -5.41
N PHE A 75 16.73 -9.38 -4.77
CA PHE A 75 17.48 -8.30 -4.14
C PHE A 75 18.29 -8.80 -2.93
N ARG A 76 17.74 -9.74 -2.16
CA ARG A 76 18.50 -10.41 -1.10
C ARG A 76 19.72 -11.17 -1.62
N LYS A 77 19.58 -11.87 -2.76
CA LYS A 77 20.73 -12.54 -3.42
C LYS A 77 21.78 -11.54 -3.91
N PHE A 78 21.40 -10.31 -4.19
CA PHE A 78 22.33 -9.22 -4.51
C PHE A 78 22.98 -8.58 -3.27
N GLY A 79 22.67 -9.08 -2.06
CA GLY A 79 23.25 -8.61 -0.80
C GLY A 79 22.52 -7.45 -0.15
N HIS A 80 21.32 -7.09 -0.63
CA HIS A 80 20.50 -6.06 0.00
C HIS A 80 19.64 -6.62 1.12
N LYS A 81 19.48 -5.88 2.19
CA LYS A 81 18.49 -6.14 3.21
C LYS A 81 17.09 -5.73 2.71
N CYS A 82 16.14 -6.65 2.79
CA CYS A 82 14.81 -6.49 2.20
C CYS A 82 13.68 -6.89 3.13
N GLY A 83 12.54 -6.21 2.97
CA GLY A 83 11.26 -6.62 3.52
C GLY A 83 10.28 -7.07 2.43
N LEU A 84 9.32 -7.90 2.80
CA LEU A 84 8.23 -8.35 1.94
C LEU A 84 6.90 -8.23 2.71
N LEU A 85 5.90 -7.66 2.07
CA LEU A 85 4.51 -7.64 2.54
C LEU A 85 3.63 -8.35 1.51
N SER A 86 3.13 -9.53 1.84
CA SER A 86 2.42 -10.38 0.89
C SER A 86 1.26 -11.16 1.53
N THR A 87 0.40 -11.71 0.69
CA THR A 87 -0.77 -12.50 1.11
C THR A 87 -0.39 -13.72 1.95
N VAL A 88 0.74 -14.35 1.67
CA VAL A 88 1.12 -15.62 2.29
C VAL A 88 1.85 -15.41 3.61
N CYS A 89 2.82 -14.50 3.61
CA CYS A 89 3.64 -14.20 4.78
C CYS A 89 4.35 -12.87 4.57
N ASN A 90 4.49 -12.10 5.62
CA ASN A 90 5.35 -10.92 5.63
C ASN A 90 6.75 -11.34 6.07
N TYR A 91 7.79 -10.66 5.56
CA TYR A 91 9.17 -10.91 5.95
C TYR A 91 9.89 -9.61 6.28
N ILE A 92 10.62 -9.61 7.39
CA ILE A 92 11.61 -8.59 7.72
C ILE A 92 12.95 -9.31 7.72
N GLU A 93 13.76 -9.12 6.67
CA GLU A 93 14.92 -10.00 6.41
C GLU A 93 14.49 -11.47 6.38
N ASP A 94 15.02 -12.30 7.26
CA ASP A 94 14.69 -13.73 7.37
C ASP A 94 13.55 -14.01 8.36
N GLU A 95 13.09 -13.00 9.10
CA GLU A 95 12.02 -13.15 10.07
C GLU A 95 10.66 -13.21 9.38
N ALA A 96 9.98 -14.35 9.50
CA ALA A 96 8.65 -14.56 8.97
C ALA A 96 7.60 -14.09 9.97
N ILE A 97 6.68 -13.24 9.51
CA ILE A 97 5.56 -12.70 10.29
C ILE A 97 4.27 -13.14 9.61
N PRO A 98 3.34 -13.81 10.30
CA PRO A 98 2.05 -14.18 9.72
C PRO A 98 1.34 -12.98 9.09
N ALA A 99 0.67 -13.20 7.97
CA ALA A 99 -0.10 -12.17 7.27
C ALA A 99 -1.61 -12.48 7.40
N ASP A 100 -2.36 -11.55 7.98
CA ASP A 100 -3.83 -11.68 8.05
C ASP A 100 -4.50 -11.15 6.79
N HIS A 101 -3.83 -10.25 6.04
CA HIS A 101 -4.35 -9.61 4.83
C HIS A 101 -3.27 -9.48 3.77
N THR A 102 -3.66 -9.52 2.49
CA THR A 102 -2.76 -9.25 1.35
C THR A 102 -2.04 -7.90 1.48
N THR A 103 -2.76 -6.90 1.95
CA THR A 103 -2.24 -5.57 2.28
C THR A 103 -2.81 -5.22 3.65
N PRO A 104 -1.99 -5.06 4.68
CA PRO A 104 -2.44 -4.72 6.03
C PRO A 104 -3.22 -3.41 6.11
N ASP A 105 -3.86 -3.14 7.24
CA ASP A 105 -4.41 -1.81 7.53
C ASP A 105 -3.28 -0.76 7.67
N PRO A 106 -3.61 0.55 7.62
CA PRO A 106 -2.58 1.59 7.62
C PRO A 106 -1.67 1.61 8.84
N ILE A 107 -2.18 1.20 10.00
CA ILE A 107 -1.42 1.22 11.27
C ILE A 107 -0.41 0.07 11.26
N GLU A 108 -0.90 -1.16 11.02
CA GLU A 108 -0.05 -2.35 10.91
C GLU A 108 0.98 -2.20 9.80
N LEU A 109 0.58 -1.66 8.64
CA LEU A 109 1.46 -1.43 7.50
C LEU A 109 2.64 -0.52 7.86
N ASN A 110 2.37 0.63 8.50
CA ASN A 110 3.43 1.55 8.93
C ASN A 110 4.29 0.97 10.06
N MET A 111 3.70 0.18 10.98
CA MET A 111 4.45 -0.55 12.00
C MET A 111 5.43 -1.54 11.38
N LEU A 112 4.99 -2.35 10.42
CA LEU A 112 5.86 -3.32 9.73
C LEU A 112 6.97 -2.62 8.94
N LEU A 113 6.66 -1.55 8.21
CA LEU A 113 7.67 -0.75 7.52
C LEU A 113 8.65 -0.09 8.50
N GLY A 114 8.19 0.35 9.67
CA GLY A 114 9.05 0.87 10.74
C GLY A 114 10.03 -0.19 11.24
N LYS A 115 9.56 -1.39 11.52
CA LYS A 115 10.43 -2.54 11.89
C LYS A 115 11.43 -2.89 10.79
N MET A 116 11.04 -2.82 9.50
CA MET A 116 11.98 -3.02 8.38
C MET A 116 13.10 -1.97 8.39
N VAL A 117 12.77 -0.70 8.67
CA VAL A 117 13.78 0.36 8.81
C VAL A 117 14.73 0.07 9.99
N GLU A 118 14.19 -0.33 11.14
CA GLU A 118 14.99 -0.68 12.33
C GLU A 118 15.92 -1.88 12.08
N ALA A 119 15.46 -2.87 11.28
CA ALA A 119 16.28 -4.00 10.85
C ALA A 119 17.34 -3.63 9.79
N GLY A 120 17.31 -2.38 9.29
CA GLY A 120 18.24 -1.87 8.29
C GLY A 120 17.90 -2.31 6.86
N CYS A 121 16.63 -2.64 6.57
CA CYS A 121 16.19 -2.89 5.20
C CYS A 121 16.36 -1.66 4.33
N GLU A 122 16.88 -1.87 3.12
CA GLU A 122 17.00 -0.84 2.08
C GLU A 122 15.79 -0.83 1.14
N TYR A 123 15.20 -2.00 0.91
CA TYR A 123 14.08 -2.23 0.01
C TYR A 123 12.93 -2.91 0.73
N ALA A 124 11.71 -2.54 0.34
CA ALA A 124 10.51 -3.28 0.70
C ALA A 124 9.65 -3.53 -0.53
N PHE A 125 9.21 -4.75 -0.71
CA PHE A 125 8.31 -5.16 -1.80
C PHE A 125 6.96 -5.51 -1.20
N MET A 126 5.88 -4.96 -1.77
CA MET A 126 4.55 -5.21 -1.22
C MET A 126 3.49 -5.43 -2.29
N GLU A 127 2.52 -6.27 -1.97
CA GLU A 127 1.31 -6.40 -2.74
C GLU A 127 0.36 -5.24 -2.46
N CYS A 128 -0.08 -4.56 -3.52
CA CYS A 128 -1.12 -3.53 -3.45
C CYS A 128 -2.42 -4.09 -4.03
N SER A 129 -3.32 -4.60 -3.17
CA SER A 129 -4.62 -5.11 -3.59
C SER A 129 -5.55 -3.96 -4.01
N SER A 130 -6.52 -4.25 -4.90
CA SER A 130 -7.49 -3.24 -5.30
C SER A 130 -8.38 -2.75 -4.14
N HIS A 131 -8.67 -3.64 -3.19
CA HIS A 131 -9.38 -3.28 -1.96
C HIS A 131 -8.56 -2.31 -1.11
N ALA A 132 -7.28 -2.62 -0.89
CA ALA A 132 -6.41 -1.76 -0.08
C ALA A 132 -6.22 -0.37 -0.71
N ILE A 133 -6.13 -0.29 -2.04
CA ILE A 133 -6.04 0.99 -2.74
C ILE A 133 -7.36 1.77 -2.61
N ALA A 134 -8.52 1.10 -2.84
CA ALA A 134 -9.84 1.71 -2.73
C ALA A 134 -10.15 2.18 -1.30
N GLN A 135 -9.74 1.39 -0.30
CA GLN A 135 -9.90 1.68 1.13
C GLN A 135 -8.78 2.56 1.72
N LYS A 136 -7.97 3.20 0.90
CA LYS A 136 -6.90 4.11 1.33
C LYS A 136 -5.86 3.49 2.29
N ARG A 137 -5.76 2.16 2.38
CA ARG A 137 -4.82 1.50 3.31
C ARG A 137 -3.37 1.86 3.06
N ILE A 138 -3.02 2.21 1.81
CA ILE A 138 -1.68 2.68 1.41
C ILE A 138 -1.56 4.21 1.43
N GLY A 139 -2.56 4.90 1.97
CA GLY A 139 -2.55 6.37 2.11
C GLY A 139 -1.40 6.84 2.99
N GLY A 140 -0.76 7.94 2.59
CA GLY A 140 0.41 8.49 3.30
C GLY A 140 1.76 7.87 2.93
N LEU A 141 1.78 6.66 2.33
CA LEU A 141 3.02 6.01 1.93
C LEU A 141 3.65 6.66 0.69
N GLN A 142 4.96 6.70 0.67
CA GLN A 142 5.74 7.13 -0.48
C GLN A 142 6.39 5.91 -1.17
N PHE A 143 5.99 5.66 -2.41
CA PHE A 143 6.53 4.58 -3.21
C PHE A 143 7.70 5.05 -4.08
N ALA A 144 8.78 4.26 -4.10
CA ALA A 144 9.88 4.41 -5.06
C ALA A 144 9.48 3.91 -6.45
N GLY A 145 8.50 3.02 -6.53
CA GLY A 145 7.96 2.54 -7.80
C GLY A 145 6.76 1.63 -7.66
N GLY A 146 6.13 1.37 -8.82
CA GLY A 146 5.00 0.47 -8.94
C GLY A 146 5.11 -0.44 -10.17
N LEU A 147 4.62 -1.68 -10.01
CA LEU A 147 4.53 -2.67 -11.07
C LEU A 147 3.08 -3.08 -11.32
N PHE A 148 2.69 -3.12 -12.59
CA PHE A 148 1.42 -3.69 -13.03
C PHE A 148 1.65 -5.01 -13.74
N THR A 149 0.96 -6.07 -13.29
CA THR A 149 1.09 -7.41 -13.86
C THR A 149 0.06 -7.69 -14.96
N ASN A 150 -1.23 -7.67 -14.63
CA ASN A 150 -2.33 -7.92 -15.56
C ASN A 150 -3.67 -7.50 -14.94
N LEU A 151 -4.71 -7.41 -15.77
CA LEU A 151 -6.08 -7.15 -15.35
C LEU A 151 -7.07 -8.10 -16.04
N THR A 152 -7.67 -8.98 -15.26
CA THR A 152 -8.80 -9.82 -15.66
C THR A 152 -10.01 -9.55 -14.77
N ARG A 153 -11.18 -10.11 -15.11
CA ARG A 153 -12.39 -9.93 -14.29
C ARG A 153 -12.22 -10.62 -12.95
N ASP A 154 -12.29 -9.82 -11.88
CA ASP A 154 -12.21 -10.29 -10.49
C ASP A 154 -12.81 -9.24 -9.55
N HIS A 155 -13.16 -9.62 -8.30
CA HIS A 155 -13.64 -8.73 -7.24
C HIS A 155 -14.80 -7.80 -7.64
N LEU A 156 -15.70 -8.25 -8.55
CA LEU A 156 -16.85 -7.45 -8.98
C LEU A 156 -17.97 -7.39 -7.93
N ASP A 157 -17.96 -8.29 -6.98
CA ASP A 157 -18.77 -8.26 -5.76
C ASP A 157 -18.53 -6.97 -4.97
N TYR A 158 -17.26 -6.55 -4.85
CA TYR A 158 -16.84 -5.34 -4.16
C TYR A 158 -16.89 -4.10 -5.08
N HIS A 159 -16.19 -4.15 -6.23
CA HIS A 159 -16.04 -2.99 -7.12
C HIS A 159 -17.25 -2.69 -7.99
N LYS A 160 -18.24 -3.61 -8.05
CA LYS A 160 -19.49 -3.52 -8.83
C LYS A 160 -19.28 -3.59 -10.34
N THR A 161 -18.30 -2.88 -10.90
CA THR A 161 -18.01 -2.85 -12.33
C THR A 161 -16.53 -3.12 -12.60
N PHE A 162 -16.22 -3.65 -13.79
CA PHE A 162 -14.84 -3.82 -14.24
C PHE A 162 -14.10 -2.48 -14.32
N GLU A 163 -14.80 -1.42 -14.66
CA GLU A 163 -14.23 -0.08 -14.74
C GLU A 163 -13.79 0.43 -13.36
N ASN A 164 -14.63 0.29 -12.34
CA ASN A 164 -14.28 0.65 -10.97
C ASN A 164 -13.08 -0.16 -10.46
N TYR A 165 -13.05 -1.47 -10.75
CA TYR A 165 -11.94 -2.33 -10.42
C TYR A 165 -10.63 -1.89 -11.08
N ARG A 166 -10.68 -1.58 -12.39
CA ARG A 166 -9.55 -1.01 -13.12
C ARG A 166 -9.09 0.32 -12.53
N ASN A 167 -10.04 1.23 -12.30
CA ASN A 167 -9.76 2.56 -11.79
C ASN A 167 -9.20 2.55 -10.36
N ALA A 168 -9.64 1.60 -9.51
CA ALA A 168 -9.05 1.39 -8.20
C ALA A 168 -7.55 1.08 -8.29
N LYS A 169 -7.14 0.15 -9.19
CA LYS A 169 -5.71 -0.14 -9.39
C LYS A 169 -4.95 1.01 -10.05
N LYS A 170 -5.59 1.70 -11.00
CA LYS A 170 -5.01 2.87 -11.67
C LYS A 170 -4.67 3.99 -10.70
N ALA A 171 -5.51 4.20 -9.68
CA ALA A 171 -5.28 5.23 -8.66
C ALA A 171 -3.93 5.08 -7.94
N PHE A 172 -3.41 3.86 -7.81
CA PHE A 172 -2.06 3.62 -7.29
C PHE A 172 -0.98 4.30 -8.15
N PHE A 173 -1.05 4.12 -9.48
CA PHE A 173 -0.09 4.72 -10.41
C PHE A 173 -0.27 6.24 -10.54
N ASP A 174 -1.51 6.72 -10.49
CA ASP A 174 -1.81 8.16 -10.53
C ASP A 174 -1.25 8.89 -9.29
N GLY A 175 -1.15 8.19 -8.15
CA GLY A 175 -0.56 8.69 -6.90
C GLY A 175 0.97 8.63 -6.81
N LEU A 176 1.66 7.98 -7.76
CA LEU A 176 3.11 7.88 -7.71
C LEU A 176 3.79 9.24 -7.93
N PRO A 177 4.82 9.59 -7.12
CA PRO A 177 5.54 10.84 -7.29
C PRO A 177 6.40 10.84 -8.57
N LYS A 178 6.78 12.02 -9.04
CA LYS A 178 7.64 12.19 -10.23
C LYS A 178 9.01 11.48 -10.10
N THR A 179 9.47 11.27 -8.88
CA THR A 179 10.73 10.58 -8.59
C THR A 179 10.63 9.06 -8.66
N ALA A 180 9.40 8.52 -8.73
CA ALA A 180 9.15 7.09 -8.82
C ALA A 180 9.26 6.56 -10.26
N PHE A 181 9.27 5.23 -10.37
CA PHE A 181 9.07 4.54 -11.64
C PHE A 181 7.71 3.82 -11.66
N ALA A 182 7.16 3.63 -12.85
CA ALA A 182 5.98 2.84 -13.11
C ALA A 182 6.29 1.81 -14.20
N ILE A 183 6.32 0.52 -13.84
CA ILE A 183 6.55 -0.56 -14.81
C ILE A 183 5.20 -1.19 -15.13
N THR A 184 4.85 -1.27 -16.42
CA THR A 184 3.59 -1.83 -16.88
C THR A 184 3.76 -2.91 -17.92
N ASN A 185 2.86 -3.91 -17.88
CA ASN A 185 2.80 -4.97 -18.88
C ASN A 185 2.19 -4.45 -20.19
N ALA A 186 2.99 -4.39 -21.24
CA ALA A 186 2.53 -3.96 -22.57
C ALA A 186 1.67 -5.02 -23.27
N ASP A 187 1.71 -6.27 -22.85
CA ASP A 187 0.88 -7.35 -23.41
C ASP A 187 -0.58 -7.32 -22.89
N ASP A 188 -0.83 -6.59 -21.80
CA ASP A 188 -2.18 -6.40 -21.26
C ASP A 188 -2.81 -5.13 -21.85
N LYS A 189 -4.01 -5.28 -22.41
CA LYS A 189 -4.76 -4.15 -23.00
C LYS A 189 -5.00 -2.97 -22.06
N ASN A 190 -4.98 -3.21 -20.74
CA ASN A 190 -5.12 -2.17 -19.72
C ASN A 190 -3.76 -1.63 -19.27
N GLY A 191 -2.64 -2.20 -19.70
CA GLY A 191 -1.30 -1.83 -19.23
C GLY A 191 -1.01 -0.35 -19.42
N MET A 192 -1.22 0.20 -20.61
CA MET A 192 -1.00 1.63 -20.87
C MET A 192 -2.05 2.51 -20.18
N ILE A 193 -3.28 2.00 -19.98
CA ILE A 193 -4.33 2.73 -19.25
C ILE A 193 -3.91 2.94 -17.77
N MET A 194 -3.26 1.95 -17.15
CA MET A 194 -2.80 2.05 -15.76
C MET A 194 -1.85 3.23 -15.54
N VAL A 195 -1.01 3.52 -16.50
CA VAL A 195 0.07 4.52 -16.36
C VAL A 195 -0.17 5.83 -17.11
N GLN A 196 -1.35 6.00 -17.75
CA GLN A 196 -1.61 7.16 -18.62
C GLN A 196 -1.56 8.51 -17.92
N ASN A 197 -1.88 8.58 -16.62
CA ASN A 197 -1.92 9.83 -15.84
C ASN A 197 -0.82 9.88 -14.78
N THR A 198 0.07 8.88 -14.71
CA THR A 198 1.13 8.89 -13.72
C THR A 198 2.14 10.00 -13.96
N LYS A 199 2.69 10.55 -12.88
CA LYS A 199 3.81 11.49 -12.94
C LYS A 199 5.17 10.77 -12.94
N ALA A 200 5.16 9.45 -12.64
CA ALA A 200 6.35 8.63 -12.55
C ALA A 200 6.97 8.34 -13.92
N THR A 201 8.24 7.94 -13.94
CA THR A 201 8.91 7.48 -15.17
C THR A 201 8.34 6.13 -15.60
N VAL A 202 7.68 6.09 -16.75
CA VAL A 202 7.04 4.87 -17.28
C VAL A 202 8.06 4.00 -17.99
N LYS A 203 8.05 2.70 -17.68
CA LYS A 203 8.75 1.63 -18.39
C LYS A 203 7.75 0.51 -18.70
N THR A 204 7.96 -0.14 -19.83
CA THR A 204 7.12 -1.27 -20.25
C THR A 204 7.94 -2.56 -20.28
N TYR A 205 7.26 -3.68 -20.06
CA TYR A 205 7.80 -5.00 -20.38
C TYR A 205 6.79 -5.78 -21.20
N SER A 206 7.30 -6.70 -22.02
CA SER A 206 6.49 -7.62 -22.84
C SER A 206 7.19 -8.98 -22.89
N THR A 207 6.39 -10.02 -22.95
CA THR A 207 6.87 -11.40 -23.19
C THR A 207 6.61 -11.84 -24.62
N ARG A 208 5.90 -11.02 -25.43
CA ARG A 208 5.47 -11.33 -26.80
C ARG A 208 6.24 -10.60 -27.88
N SER A 209 6.89 -9.49 -27.54
CA SER A 209 7.72 -8.71 -28.47
C SER A 209 9.19 -8.81 -28.03
N MET A 210 9.99 -9.48 -28.84
CA MET A 210 11.45 -9.26 -28.89
C MET A 210 11.77 -8.38 -30.07
#